data_b85bc8ea1717acb787b3f657adbc76e7
#
_entry.id   b85bc8ea1717acb787b3f657adbc76e7
#
_cell.length_a   1.000
_cell.length_b   1.000
_cell.length_c   1.000
_cell.angle_alpha   90.00
_cell.angle_beta   90.00
_cell.angle_gamma   90.00
#
_symmetry.space_group_name_H-M   'P 1'
#
loop_
_entity.id
_entity.type
_entity.pdbx_description
1 polymer ?
#
loop_
_entity_poly.entity_id
_entity_poly.type
_entity_poly.pdbx_seq_one_letter_code
_entity_poly.pdbx_strand_id
1 'polypeptide(L)'
;RMGWWKADFRTGELLFSDYVVNLLGLGSNRAAVGELMPLTREDYRKRIHNEFLSLKVGNHFDETFPLVLPEGEVWIHAQLVRKQSDSQQGIKLFGYLQRVPVADRKEADILTLESNYYATLRENKHMDELLDHLPIGYFRIRLLYDDNGRATDYLFLSVNQTAQQILGVDAADYLDKTAREIDLPVDQHIDQLAAIGLGDYKMDQWHAAKTGRYCRSFLYNTPNDATEIVILILDITDVVTAHQALDEKEKLLRNVIQNAPIGIEIYDRTGHLVDINARDLEMFGVTDPAGIRGLSIFDNPNFSAEIKDCIREGRGTDFTTRYDFSKARSYYDTSRSGYIDWTARIRCLYNDTGEITHYLLINIDNTELRQTQDRLTEFEALFRLISEYAQVGYTNYNLCNKKGYAQSVWLRNYGEPDTADIGDVIGKYRRVHPDDRTELLHRLAQFESGEIQSASVSCRVLHDDGRTTWIKSHLICRDYRPQEQVIDMLGINYDITALKQ
;
A
#
# COMPACT_ATOMS: atom_id res chain seq x y z
N ARG A 1 50.59 53.90 -34.77
CA ARG A 1 51.51 52.73 -34.77
C ARG A 1 50.70 51.52 -34.47
N MET A 2 51.04 50.39 -35.12
CA MET A 2 50.28 49.10 -35.06
C MET A 2 51.30 48.01 -34.69
N GLY A 3 50.95 47.11 -33.84
CA GLY A 3 51.73 45.94 -33.47
C GLY A 3 51.04 44.66 -33.83
N TRP A 4 51.80 43.60 -34.00
CA TRP A 4 51.21 42.29 -34.29
C TRP A 4 51.14 41.41 -33.02
N TRP A 5 50.15 40.45 -33.03
CA TRP A 5 50.00 39.39 -32.04
C TRP A 5 49.81 38.03 -32.72
N LYS A 6 50.20 36.98 -32.04
CA LYS A 6 50.02 35.62 -32.46
C LYS A 6 49.52 34.78 -31.26
N ALA A 7 48.53 33.95 -31.47
CA ALA A 7 48.02 33.02 -30.46
C ALA A 7 48.17 31.58 -30.93
N ASP A 8 48.55 30.69 -30.04
CA ASP A 8 48.51 29.24 -30.22
C ASP A 8 47.50 28.64 -29.25
N PHE A 9 46.36 28.12 -29.78
CA PHE A 9 45.27 27.55 -28.97
C PHE A 9 45.62 26.22 -28.30
N ARG A 10 46.69 25.55 -28.73
CA ARG A 10 47.13 24.30 -28.09
C ARG A 10 47.90 24.58 -26.80
N THR A 11 48.75 25.60 -26.81
CA THR A 11 49.57 25.95 -25.66
C THR A 11 48.95 27.05 -24.79
N GLY A 12 47.95 27.78 -25.32
CA GLY A 12 47.35 28.94 -24.67
C GLY A 12 48.28 30.16 -24.65
N GLU A 13 49.40 30.14 -25.40
CA GLU A 13 50.39 31.23 -25.42
C GLU A 13 50.03 32.29 -26.45
N LEU A 14 50.31 33.52 -26.08
CA LEU A 14 50.29 34.72 -26.93
C LEU A 14 51.71 35.25 -27.08
N LEU A 15 52.05 35.63 -28.31
CA LEU A 15 53.28 36.27 -28.69
C LEU A 15 52.98 37.65 -29.23
N PHE A 16 53.80 38.63 -28.88
CA PHE A 16 53.58 40.01 -29.22
C PHE A 16 54.86 40.69 -29.84
N SER A 17 54.61 41.66 -30.72
CA SER A 17 55.66 42.56 -31.15
C SER A 17 56.14 43.51 -30.04
N ASP A 18 57.31 44.00 -30.12
CA ASP A 18 57.91 45.01 -29.13
C ASP A 18 56.97 46.19 -28.93
N TYR A 19 56.25 46.64 -29.97
CA TYR A 19 55.25 47.70 -29.83
C TYR A 19 54.13 47.35 -28.90
N VAL A 20 53.62 46.15 -29.03
CA VAL A 20 52.52 45.64 -28.17
C VAL A 20 53.01 45.41 -26.75
N VAL A 21 54.23 44.87 -26.59
CA VAL A 21 54.85 44.68 -25.27
C VAL A 21 54.96 46.04 -24.53
N ASN A 22 55.45 47.06 -25.22
CA ASN A 22 55.56 48.40 -24.67
C ASN A 22 54.16 49.05 -24.41
N LEU A 23 53.16 48.82 -25.30
CA LEU A 23 51.84 49.38 -25.17
C LEU A 23 51.11 48.80 -23.97
N LEU A 24 51.28 47.49 -23.71
CA LEU A 24 50.60 46.74 -22.64
C LEU A 24 51.47 46.73 -21.33
N GLY A 25 52.64 47.24 -21.33
CA GLY A 25 53.53 47.20 -20.17
C GLY A 25 53.98 45.83 -19.74
N LEU A 26 54.10 44.91 -20.71
CA LEU A 26 54.43 43.50 -20.43
C LEU A 26 55.93 43.33 -20.19
N GLY A 27 56.31 42.51 -19.23
CA GLY A 27 57.75 42.24 -18.95
C GLY A 27 58.37 41.24 -19.96
N SER A 28 57.55 40.66 -20.89
CA SER A 28 57.95 39.68 -21.88
C SER A 28 57.14 39.83 -23.16
N ASN A 29 57.69 39.38 -24.28
CA ASN A 29 56.92 39.26 -25.53
C ASN A 29 55.97 38.01 -25.59
N ARG A 30 55.89 37.28 -24.47
CA ARG A 30 54.96 36.11 -24.28
C ARG A 30 54.11 36.34 -23.07
N ALA A 31 52.84 35.97 -23.20
CA ALA A 31 51.88 35.92 -22.11
C ALA A 31 50.85 34.78 -22.36
N ALA A 32 50.22 34.27 -21.32
CA ALA A 32 49.07 33.40 -21.45
C ALA A 32 47.78 34.22 -21.63
N VAL A 33 46.79 33.67 -22.34
CA VAL A 33 45.47 34.32 -22.50
C VAL A 33 44.84 34.61 -21.13
N GLY A 34 45.04 33.70 -20.14
CA GLY A 34 44.57 33.89 -18.76
C GLY A 34 45.19 35.06 -18.03
N GLU A 35 46.39 35.54 -18.44
CA GLU A 35 47.06 36.69 -17.86
C GLU A 35 46.55 38.02 -18.43
N LEU A 36 46.06 38.02 -19.66
CA LEU A 36 45.59 39.23 -20.32
C LEU A 36 44.09 39.50 -20.08
N MET A 37 43.29 38.48 -19.92
CA MET A 37 41.83 38.64 -19.65
C MET A 37 41.54 39.47 -18.40
N PRO A 38 42.23 39.32 -17.29
CA PRO A 38 42.10 40.21 -16.12
C PRO A 38 42.41 41.68 -16.38
N LEU A 39 43.24 41.98 -17.37
CA LEU A 39 43.56 43.35 -17.77
C LEU A 39 42.42 44.01 -18.56
N THR A 40 41.52 43.21 -19.14
CA THR A 40 40.32 43.75 -19.80
C THR A 40 39.38 44.32 -18.74
N ARG A 41 38.84 45.53 -18.97
CA ARG A 41 37.85 46.16 -18.08
C ARG A 41 36.68 45.23 -17.84
N GLU A 42 36.19 45.16 -16.64
CA GLU A 42 35.30 44.11 -16.15
C GLU A 42 34.03 43.94 -16.99
N ASP A 43 33.39 45.03 -17.39
CA ASP A 43 32.20 45.07 -18.22
C ASP A 43 32.40 44.52 -19.64
N TYR A 44 33.66 44.48 -20.13
CA TYR A 44 34.05 43.93 -21.44
C TYR A 44 34.49 42.47 -21.39
N ARG A 45 34.89 41.93 -20.24
CA ARG A 45 35.56 40.62 -20.12
C ARG A 45 34.73 39.47 -20.72
N LYS A 46 33.44 39.45 -20.43
CA LYS A 46 32.53 38.37 -20.89
C LYS A 46 32.40 38.41 -22.42
N ARG A 47 32.21 39.59 -22.99
CA ARG A 47 32.08 39.75 -24.43
C ARG A 47 33.37 39.35 -25.14
N ILE A 48 34.51 39.91 -24.77
CA ILE A 48 35.80 39.66 -25.39
C ILE A 48 36.23 38.20 -25.25
N HIS A 49 35.96 37.58 -24.09
CA HIS A 49 36.25 36.17 -23.88
C HIS A 49 35.43 35.28 -24.83
N ASN A 50 34.15 35.55 -24.99
CA ASN A 50 33.27 34.79 -25.89
C ASN A 50 33.68 34.96 -27.36
N GLU A 51 33.95 36.16 -27.78
CA GLU A 51 34.44 36.45 -29.13
C GLU A 51 35.78 35.75 -29.41
N PHE A 52 36.69 35.74 -28.46
CA PHE A 52 37.96 35.06 -28.59
C PHE A 52 37.80 33.52 -28.65
N LEU A 53 36.86 32.94 -27.86
CA LEU A 53 36.55 31.51 -27.92
C LEU A 53 35.86 31.13 -29.24
N SER A 54 35.05 32.02 -29.78
CA SER A 54 34.39 31.81 -31.08
C SER A 54 35.34 31.61 -32.24
N LEU A 55 36.55 32.06 -32.12
CA LEU A 55 37.62 31.85 -33.11
C LEU A 55 38.02 30.40 -33.32
N LYS A 56 37.65 29.48 -32.39
CA LYS A 56 37.80 28.04 -32.62
C LYS A 56 36.85 27.54 -33.73
N VAL A 57 35.67 28.14 -33.84
CA VAL A 57 34.60 27.75 -34.76
C VAL A 57 34.48 28.71 -35.93
N GLY A 58 34.62 30.00 -35.69
CA GLY A 58 34.57 31.09 -36.67
C GLY A 58 35.93 31.59 -37.13
N ASN A 59 35.97 32.56 -38.09
CA ASN A 59 37.17 33.13 -38.64
C ASN A 59 37.30 34.65 -38.43
N HIS A 60 36.42 35.23 -37.66
CA HIS A 60 36.38 36.69 -37.51
C HIS A 60 36.63 37.09 -36.05
N PHE A 61 37.47 38.05 -35.84
CA PHE A 61 37.66 38.78 -34.59
C PHE A 61 38.09 40.19 -34.95
N ASP A 62 37.30 41.13 -34.62
CA ASP A 62 37.52 42.54 -34.92
C ASP A 62 36.89 43.36 -33.77
N GLU A 63 37.66 43.59 -32.71
CA GLU A 63 37.13 44.06 -31.44
C GLU A 63 37.87 45.28 -30.90
N THR A 64 37.10 46.24 -30.41
CA THR A 64 37.61 47.42 -29.69
C THR A 64 37.20 47.35 -28.22
N PHE A 65 38.17 47.35 -27.31
CA PHE A 65 37.92 47.23 -25.90
C PHE A 65 39.01 47.91 -25.03
N PRO A 66 38.69 48.26 -23.77
CA PRO A 66 39.64 48.86 -22.85
C PRO A 66 40.41 47.81 -22.06
N LEU A 67 41.71 48.05 -21.84
CA LEU A 67 42.53 47.35 -20.88
C LEU A 67 42.87 48.28 -19.73
N VAL A 68 42.80 47.75 -18.50
CA VAL A 68 43.21 48.47 -17.27
C VAL A 68 44.66 48.08 -16.93
N LEU A 69 45.55 48.97 -17.21
CA LEU A 69 46.98 48.80 -16.98
C LEU A 69 47.42 49.59 -15.73
N PRO A 70 48.57 49.29 -15.13
CA PRO A 70 49.10 50.06 -13.96
C PRO A 70 49.17 51.57 -14.17
N GLU A 71 49.40 51.98 -15.42
CA GLU A 71 49.54 53.39 -15.80
C GLU A 71 48.20 54.06 -16.19
N GLY A 72 47.10 53.34 -16.16
CA GLY A 72 45.77 53.80 -16.51
C GLY A 72 45.06 52.96 -17.59
N GLU A 73 43.88 53.41 -17.98
CA GLU A 73 43.05 52.72 -19.00
C GLU A 73 43.58 53.05 -20.41
N VAL A 74 43.80 51.99 -21.19
CA VAL A 74 44.26 52.09 -22.59
C VAL A 74 43.24 51.36 -23.48
N TRP A 75 42.65 52.06 -24.44
CA TRP A 75 41.76 51.48 -25.44
C TRP A 75 42.54 50.91 -26.60
N ILE A 76 42.26 49.71 -26.95
CA ILE A 76 42.82 48.92 -28.06
C ILE A 76 41.77 48.43 -29.04
N HIS A 77 42.21 48.36 -30.29
CA HIS A 77 41.48 47.65 -31.33
C HIS A 77 42.33 46.47 -31.76
N ALA A 78 41.78 45.26 -31.65
CA ALA A 78 42.45 44.00 -31.96
C ALA A 78 41.70 43.27 -33.09
N GLN A 79 42.41 42.98 -34.18
CA GLN A 79 41.83 42.32 -35.33
C GLN A 79 42.63 41.06 -35.70
N LEU A 80 41.88 40.01 -36.09
CA LEU A 80 42.42 38.78 -36.69
C LEU A 80 42.68 39.01 -38.18
N VAL A 81 43.90 38.75 -38.63
CA VAL A 81 44.28 38.85 -40.02
C VAL A 81 44.34 37.47 -40.68
N ARG A 82 44.83 36.49 -39.98
CA ARG A 82 45.06 35.15 -40.52
C ARG A 82 44.85 34.07 -39.48
N LYS A 83 44.06 33.02 -39.82
CA LYS A 83 43.92 31.79 -39.06
C LYS A 83 44.62 30.65 -39.81
N GLN A 84 45.50 29.92 -39.17
CA GLN A 84 46.10 28.71 -39.69
C GLN A 84 45.65 27.53 -38.81
N SER A 85 45.04 26.56 -39.45
CA SER A 85 44.60 25.31 -38.79
C SER A 85 45.35 24.15 -39.40
N ASP A 86 46.02 23.35 -38.55
CA ASP A 86 46.71 22.12 -38.96
C ASP A 86 46.25 21.01 -38.03
N SER A 87 45.88 19.85 -38.56
CA SER A 87 45.39 18.69 -37.83
C SER A 87 46.40 18.14 -36.82
N GLN A 88 47.68 18.39 -37.02
CA GLN A 88 48.74 17.96 -36.09
C GLN A 88 49.25 19.07 -35.17
N GLN A 89 49.18 20.34 -35.59
CA GLN A 89 49.74 21.48 -34.87
C GLN A 89 48.73 22.40 -34.16
N GLY A 90 47.43 22.12 -34.34
CA GLY A 90 46.37 22.92 -33.73
C GLY A 90 46.04 24.21 -34.47
N ILE A 91 45.34 25.14 -33.81
CA ILE A 91 44.90 26.41 -34.38
C ILE A 91 45.90 27.50 -33.94
N LYS A 92 46.47 28.18 -34.92
CA LYS A 92 47.32 29.36 -34.71
C LYS A 92 46.66 30.59 -35.35
N LEU A 93 46.65 31.68 -34.60
CA LEU A 93 46.07 32.95 -35.03
C LEU A 93 47.11 34.03 -35.15
N PHE A 94 46.93 34.91 -36.12
CA PHE A 94 47.72 36.10 -36.33
C PHE A 94 46.81 37.31 -36.46
N GLY A 95 47.13 38.36 -35.79
CA GLY A 95 46.39 39.60 -35.84
C GLY A 95 47.27 40.84 -35.58
N TYR A 96 46.65 41.96 -35.62
CA TYR A 96 47.29 43.20 -35.16
C TYR A 96 46.46 43.83 -34.02
N LEU A 97 47.15 44.69 -33.29
CA LEU A 97 46.61 45.44 -32.19
C LEU A 97 47.10 46.90 -32.30
N GLN A 98 46.22 47.82 -32.15
CA GLN A 98 46.56 49.26 -32.15
C GLN A 98 45.84 50.05 -31.04
N ARG A 99 46.35 51.16 -30.63
CA ARG A 99 45.69 52.09 -29.69
C ARG A 99 44.59 52.85 -30.42
N VAL A 100 43.43 52.95 -29.77
CA VAL A 100 42.23 53.55 -30.34
C VAL A 100 42.10 55.02 -29.95
N PRO A 101 41.68 55.91 -30.89
CA PRO A 101 41.30 57.29 -30.60
C PRO A 101 40.05 57.42 -29.77
N VAL A 102 39.85 58.55 -29.10
CA VAL A 102 38.75 58.80 -28.20
C VAL A 102 37.36 58.68 -28.91
N ALA A 103 37.28 59.01 -30.21
CA ALA A 103 36.05 59.00 -30.98
C ALA A 103 35.38 57.61 -31.11
N ASP A 104 36.16 56.53 -31.23
CA ASP A 104 35.68 55.19 -31.47
C ASP A 104 35.26 54.45 -30.20
N ARG A 105 35.48 55.07 -29.01
CA ARG A 105 35.18 54.46 -27.70
C ARG A 105 33.69 54.40 -27.40
N LYS A 106 32.91 55.41 -27.81
CA LYS A 106 31.48 55.48 -27.53
C LYS A 106 30.67 54.34 -28.22
N GLU A 107 31.07 54.00 -29.43
CA GLU A 107 30.38 52.92 -30.18
C GLU A 107 30.68 51.56 -29.52
N ALA A 108 31.90 51.31 -29.08
CA ALA A 108 32.28 50.10 -28.37
C ALA A 108 31.58 49.96 -27.00
N ASP A 109 31.40 51.06 -26.25
CA ASP A 109 30.66 51.09 -25.00
C ASP A 109 29.18 50.74 -25.21
N ILE A 110 28.53 51.30 -26.24
CA ILE A 110 27.12 51.01 -26.60
C ILE A 110 26.95 49.54 -26.94
N LEU A 111 27.80 48.98 -27.83
CA LEU A 111 27.74 47.58 -28.23
C LEU A 111 27.93 46.62 -27.04
N THR A 112 28.78 47.01 -26.09
CA THR A 112 29.02 46.22 -24.88
C THR A 112 27.81 46.23 -23.94
N LEU A 113 27.21 47.40 -23.73
CA LEU A 113 25.97 47.52 -22.94
C LEU A 113 24.82 46.69 -23.54
N GLU A 114 24.62 46.80 -24.87
CA GLU A 114 23.62 45.99 -25.58
C GLU A 114 23.90 44.48 -25.44
N SER A 115 25.17 44.06 -25.66
CA SER A 115 25.57 42.65 -25.52
C SER A 115 25.31 42.11 -24.11
N ASN A 116 25.67 42.86 -23.09
CA ASN A 116 25.45 42.49 -21.70
C ASN A 116 23.95 42.42 -21.35
N TYR A 117 23.16 43.40 -21.86
CA TYR A 117 21.72 43.43 -21.71
C TYR A 117 21.08 42.18 -22.31
N TYR A 118 21.38 41.85 -23.57
CA TYR A 118 20.87 40.63 -24.22
C TYR A 118 21.36 39.33 -23.58
N ALA A 119 22.58 39.30 -23.07
CA ALA A 119 23.09 38.17 -22.31
C ALA A 119 22.30 37.94 -21.02
N THR A 120 22.02 39.03 -20.28
CA THR A 120 21.22 38.98 -19.06
C THR A 120 19.78 38.56 -19.35
N LEU A 121 19.17 39.07 -20.42
CA LEU A 121 17.81 38.66 -20.86
C LEU A 121 17.76 37.17 -21.21
N ARG A 122 18.79 36.65 -21.90
CA ARG A 122 18.86 35.22 -22.24
C ARG A 122 19.04 34.35 -20.99
N GLU A 123 19.86 34.76 -20.04
CA GLU A 123 20.06 34.07 -18.78
C GLU A 123 18.77 34.04 -17.96
N ASN A 124 18.05 35.15 -17.86
CA ASN A 124 16.77 35.21 -17.17
C ASN A 124 15.71 34.34 -17.86
N LYS A 125 15.61 34.42 -19.20
CA LYS A 125 14.68 33.57 -19.95
C LYS A 125 14.98 32.07 -19.80
N HIS A 126 16.25 31.70 -19.83
CA HIS A 126 16.70 30.35 -19.64
C HIS A 126 16.39 29.87 -18.21
N MET A 127 16.52 30.72 -17.21
CA MET A 127 16.14 30.41 -15.83
C MET A 127 14.65 30.18 -15.70
N ASP A 128 13.81 31.02 -16.29
CA ASP A 128 12.35 30.86 -16.29
C ASP A 128 11.95 29.55 -16.98
N GLU A 129 12.53 29.22 -18.14
CA GLU A 129 12.32 27.98 -18.85
C GLU A 129 12.73 26.76 -18.00
N LEU A 130 13.83 26.84 -17.26
CA LEU A 130 14.25 25.76 -16.34
C LEU A 130 13.28 25.59 -15.18
N LEU A 131 12.82 26.68 -14.58
CA LEU A 131 11.87 26.65 -13.47
C LEU A 131 10.53 26.06 -13.88
N ASP A 132 10.07 26.35 -15.12
CA ASP A 132 8.82 25.80 -15.65
C ASP A 132 8.86 24.27 -15.90
N HIS A 133 10.06 23.74 -16.17
CA HIS A 133 10.24 22.30 -16.39
C HIS A 133 10.55 21.50 -15.12
N LEU A 134 10.74 22.15 -13.99
CA LEU A 134 10.92 21.45 -12.72
C LEU A 134 9.61 20.84 -12.21
N PRO A 135 9.63 19.60 -11.68
CA PRO A 135 8.46 18.98 -11.06
C PRO A 135 8.18 19.55 -9.65
N ILE A 136 8.52 20.80 -9.43
CA ILE A 136 8.38 21.54 -8.17
C ILE A 136 7.70 22.84 -8.46
N GLY A 137 6.61 23.12 -7.75
CA GLY A 137 5.93 24.43 -7.80
C GLY A 137 6.85 25.51 -7.25
N TYR A 138 6.92 26.63 -7.95
CA TYR A 138 7.75 27.77 -7.59
C TYR A 138 6.93 29.04 -7.58
N PHE A 139 7.02 29.78 -6.48
CA PHE A 139 6.57 31.16 -6.34
C PHE A 139 7.71 32.04 -5.84
N ARG A 140 7.71 33.28 -6.31
CA ARG A 140 8.48 34.35 -5.72
C ARG A 140 7.55 35.46 -5.33
N ILE A 141 7.61 35.87 -4.07
CA ILE A 141 6.78 36.94 -3.51
C ILE A 141 7.66 38.02 -2.90
N ARG A 142 7.15 39.24 -2.80
CA ARG A 142 7.79 40.36 -2.11
C ARG A 142 6.89 40.81 -0.98
N LEU A 143 7.41 40.87 0.22
CA LEU A 143 6.72 41.40 1.40
C LEU A 143 6.55 42.91 1.28
N LEU A 144 5.38 43.39 1.62
CA LEU A 144 5.04 44.80 1.66
C LEU A 144 4.93 45.22 3.13
N TYR A 145 5.60 46.36 3.46
CA TYR A 145 5.71 46.86 4.81
C TYR A 145 4.95 48.18 4.97
N ASP A 146 4.39 48.44 6.15
CA ASP A 146 3.84 49.73 6.52
C ASP A 146 4.93 50.73 6.96
N ASP A 147 4.52 51.94 7.27
CA ASP A 147 5.44 53.01 7.71
C ASP A 147 6.15 52.68 9.04
N ASN A 148 5.68 51.73 9.78
CA ASN A 148 6.25 51.23 11.04
C ASN A 148 7.22 50.06 10.84
N GLY A 149 7.42 49.60 9.60
CA GLY A 149 8.27 48.48 9.26
C GLY A 149 7.65 47.10 9.57
N ARG A 150 6.32 47.03 9.71
CA ARG A 150 5.60 45.77 9.86
C ARG A 150 5.12 45.26 8.52
N ALA A 151 5.34 43.98 8.20
CA ALA A 151 4.79 43.38 7.00
C ALA A 151 3.25 43.31 7.07
N THR A 152 2.58 43.79 6.03
CA THR A 152 1.12 43.91 5.98
C THR A 152 0.47 43.15 4.83
N ASP A 153 1.25 42.85 3.77
CA ASP A 153 0.82 42.12 2.58
C ASP A 153 2.02 41.56 1.82
N TYR A 154 1.78 40.87 0.74
CA TYR A 154 2.85 40.46 -0.18
C TYR A 154 2.37 40.45 -1.62
N LEU A 155 3.27 40.77 -2.54
CA LEU A 155 3.07 40.84 -3.98
C LEU A 155 3.63 39.58 -4.65
N PHE A 156 2.89 38.99 -5.54
CA PHE A 156 3.37 37.84 -6.35
C PHE A 156 4.20 38.34 -7.54
N LEU A 157 5.46 37.94 -7.58
CA LEU A 157 6.41 38.33 -8.62
C LEU A 157 6.60 37.30 -9.72
N SER A 158 6.47 36.00 -9.38
CA SER A 158 6.68 34.91 -10.32
C SER A 158 5.98 33.65 -9.83
N VAL A 159 5.49 32.85 -10.78
CA VAL A 159 4.87 31.55 -10.54
C VAL A 159 5.15 30.65 -11.74
N ASN A 160 5.65 29.45 -11.51
CA ASN A 160 5.89 28.50 -12.59
C ASN A 160 4.64 27.66 -12.93
N GLN A 161 4.68 26.97 -14.07
CA GLN A 161 3.58 26.12 -14.54
C GLN A 161 3.24 24.99 -13.56
N THR A 162 4.24 24.37 -12.93
CA THR A 162 4.03 23.31 -11.96
C THR A 162 3.25 23.80 -10.73
N ALA A 163 3.54 24.99 -10.21
CA ALA A 163 2.78 25.57 -9.11
C ALA A 163 1.30 25.77 -9.47
N GLN A 164 1.05 26.30 -10.69
CA GLN A 164 -0.30 26.45 -11.19
C GLN A 164 -1.08 25.13 -11.24
N GLN A 165 -0.44 24.07 -11.72
CA GLN A 165 -1.03 22.73 -11.78
C GLN A 165 -1.28 22.13 -10.39
N ILE A 166 -0.32 22.28 -9.46
CA ILE A 166 -0.46 21.75 -8.09
C ILE A 166 -1.62 22.43 -7.36
N LEU A 167 -1.73 23.73 -7.49
CA LEU A 167 -2.72 24.53 -6.76
C LEU A 167 -4.05 24.70 -7.50
N GLY A 168 -4.08 24.43 -8.81
CA GLY A 168 -5.25 24.66 -9.67
C GLY A 168 -5.54 26.16 -9.84
N VAL A 169 -4.49 26.96 -10.02
CA VAL A 169 -4.54 28.42 -10.17
C VAL A 169 -3.99 28.85 -11.53
N ASP A 170 -4.36 29.99 -12.03
CA ASP A 170 -3.79 30.59 -13.22
C ASP A 170 -2.79 31.69 -12.82
N ALA A 171 -1.65 31.76 -13.49
CA ALA A 171 -0.64 32.80 -13.26
C ALA A 171 -1.22 34.21 -13.40
N ALA A 172 -2.12 34.43 -14.35
CA ALA A 172 -2.76 35.73 -14.59
C ALA A 172 -3.60 36.21 -13.41
N ASP A 173 -4.07 35.33 -12.56
CA ASP A 173 -4.83 35.67 -11.36
C ASP A 173 -3.93 36.15 -10.21
N TYR A 174 -2.64 35.83 -10.25
CA TYR A 174 -1.69 36.04 -9.15
C TYR A 174 -0.63 37.09 -9.49
N LEU A 175 -0.05 37.06 -10.70
CA LEU A 175 1.07 37.94 -11.07
C LEU A 175 0.71 39.41 -10.95
N ASP A 176 1.63 40.16 -10.39
CA ASP A 176 1.51 41.61 -10.16
C ASP A 176 0.32 42.03 -9.27
N LYS A 177 -0.23 41.10 -8.50
CA LYS A 177 -1.29 41.34 -7.51
C LYS A 177 -0.82 41.04 -6.11
N THR A 178 -1.39 41.74 -5.15
CA THR A 178 -1.14 41.45 -3.75
C THR A 178 -2.03 40.31 -3.26
N ALA A 179 -1.63 39.68 -2.18
CA ALA A 179 -2.38 38.59 -1.61
C ALA A 179 -3.78 39.01 -1.16
N ARG A 180 -3.97 40.24 -0.67
CA ARG A 180 -5.28 40.80 -0.29
C ARG A 180 -6.17 41.07 -1.51
N GLU A 181 -5.58 41.48 -2.63
CA GLU A 181 -6.36 41.71 -3.88
C GLU A 181 -6.98 40.43 -4.44
N ILE A 182 -6.39 39.28 -4.12
CA ILE A 182 -6.86 37.95 -4.54
C ILE A 182 -7.52 37.16 -3.42
N ASP A 183 -7.91 37.82 -2.34
CA ASP A 183 -8.69 37.26 -1.22
C ASP A 183 -7.98 36.13 -0.45
N LEU A 184 -6.65 36.16 -0.39
CA LEU A 184 -5.90 35.22 0.43
C LEU A 184 -5.89 35.65 1.91
N PRO A 185 -5.87 34.69 2.86
CA PRO A 185 -5.89 34.97 4.29
C PRO A 185 -4.51 35.44 4.80
N VAL A 186 -4.10 36.66 4.40
CA VAL A 186 -2.76 37.23 4.68
C VAL A 186 -2.44 37.23 6.16
N ASP A 187 -3.40 37.66 7.01
CA ASP A 187 -3.19 37.85 8.45
C ASP A 187 -2.83 36.55 9.20
N GLN A 188 -3.09 35.38 8.60
CA GLN A 188 -2.72 34.09 9.17
C GLN A 188 -1.23 33.72 8.93
N HIS A 189 -0.62 34.30 7.90
CA HIS A 189 0.70 33.85 7.43
C HIS A 189 1.77 34.94 7.41
N ILE A 190 1.38 36.22 7.37
CA ILE A 190 2.29 37.32 7.15
C ILE A 190 3.41 37.44 8.20
N ASP A 191 3.04 37.32 9.49
CA ASP A 191 4.01 37.36 10.57
C ASP A 191 5.02 36.20 10.51
N GLN A 192 4.58 35.04 10.01
CA GLN A 192 5.42 33.87 9.83
C GLN A 192 6.38 34.02 8.62
N LEU A 193 5.91 34.66 7.55
CA LEU A 193 6.72 34.98 6.38
C LEU A 193 7.79 36.03 6.73
N ALA A 194 7.39 37.07 7.43
CA ALA A 194 8.29 38.14 7.87
C ALA A 194 9.35 37.68 8.90
N ALA A 195 9.10 36.59 9.61
CA ALA A 195 10.02 36.05 10.60
C ALA A 195 11.14 35.18 9.98
N ILE A 196 11.10 34.91 8.66
CA ILE A 196 12.15 34.14 7.99
C ILE A 196 13.36 35.03 7.78
N GLY A 197 14.47 34.73 8.48
CA GLY A 197 15.71 35.48 8.36
C GLY A 197 16.43 35.26 7.03
N LEU A 198 17.36 36.17 6.68
CA LEU A 198 18.17 36.04 5.47
C LEU A 198 18.97 34.73 5.46
N GLY A 199 18.71 33.90 4.43
CA GLY A 199 19.35 32.59 4.27
C GLY A 199 18.70 31.47 5.10
N ASP A 200 17.69 31.81 5.91
CA ASP A 200 16.91 30.82 6.64
C ASP A 200 15.80 30.23 5.76
N TYR A 201 15.28 29.08 6.16
CA TYR A 201 14.13 28.46 5.53
C TYR A 201 13.11 27.98 6.56
N LYS A 202 11.86 27.93 6.13
CA LYS A 202 10.76 27.29 6.86
C LYS A 202 10.14 26.19 6.00
N MET A 203 9.73 25.11 6.62
CA MET A 203 9.01 24.02 5.95
C MET A 203 7.64 23.85 6.58
N ASP A 204 6.63 23.64 5.73
CA ASP A 204 5.26 23.37 6.16
C ASP A 204 4.62 22.29 5.29
N GLN A 205 3.61 21.60 5.82
CA GLN A 205 2.80 20.61 5.10
C GLN A 205 1.33 20.99 5.23
N TRP A 206 0.64 20.98 4.11
CA TRP A 206 -0.74 21.39 4.04
C TRP A 206 -1.50 20.71 2.90
N HIS A 207 -2.82 20.85 2.91
CA HIS A 207 -3.69 20.26 1.91
C HIS A 207 -4.27 21.37 1.01
N ALA A 208 -4.06 21.26 -0.30
CA ALA A 208 -4.59 22.18 -1.29
C ALA A 208 -6.08 21.86 -1.55
N ALA A 209 -6.96 22.57 -0.89
CA ALA A 209 -8.40 22.27 -0.91
C ALA A 209 -9.01 22.26 -2.32
N LYS A 210 -8.52 23.10 -3.24
CA LYS A 210 -9.03 23.21 -4.62
C LYS A 210 -8.68 21.98 -5.48
N THR A 211 -7.51 21.40 -5.30
CA THR A 211 -7.01 20.26 -6.10
C THR A 211 -7.04 18.95 -5.35
N GLY A 212 -7.27 18.97 -4.03
CA GLY A 212 -7.21 17.79 -3.18
C GLY A 212 -5.80 17.22 -2.98
N ARG A 213 -4.75 18.00 -3.28
CA ARG A 213 -3.37 17.55 -3.21
C ARG A 213 -2.75 17.84 -1.85
N TYR A 214 -1.91 16.93 -1.37
CA TYR A 214 -1.04 17.17 -0.22
C TYR A 214 0.25 17.82 -0.68
N CYS A 215 0.57 18.96 -0.09
CA CYS A 215 1.71 19.77 -0.48
C CYS A 215 2.69 19.91 0.67
N ARG A 216 3.98 19.95 0.33
CA ARG A 216 5.06 20.38 1.22
C ARG A 216 5.67 21.64 0.65
N SER A 217 5.64 22.72 1.40
CA SER A 217 6.25 23.98 1.00
C SER A 217 7.56 24.23 1.76
N PHE A 218 8.51 24.80 1.03
CA PHE A 218 9.77 25.33 1.57
C PHE A 218 9.77 26.83 1.26
N LEU A 219 9.83 27.63 2.30
CA LEU A 219 9.86 29.09 2.21
C LEU A 219 11.28 29.52 2.53
N TYR A 220 11.88 30.23 1.61
CA TYR A 220 13.29 30.61 1.69
C TYR A 220 13.41 32.11 1.43
N ASN A 221 14.12 32.83 2.33
CA ASN A 221 14.44 34.24 2.15
C ASN A 221 15.76 34.39 1.36
N THR A 222 15.71 35.18 0.29
CA THR A 222 16.87 35.33 -0.60
C THR A 222 17.98 36.15 0.07
N PRO A 223 19.29 35.77 -0.06
CA PRO A 223 20.35 36.50 0.57
C PRO A 223 20.54 37.94 0.07
N ASN A 224 20.01 38.24 -1.12
CA ASN A 224 20.22 39.53 -1.80
C ASN A 224 19.13 40.57 -1.50
N ASP A 225 17.95 40.13 -1.08
CA ASP A 225 16.82 41.01 -0.77
C ASP A 225 15.98 40.42 0.37
N ALA A 226 16.04 41.03 1.54
CA ALA A 226 15.32 40.60 2.74
C ALA A 226 13.77 40.66 2.59
N THR A 227 13.29 41.36 1.56
CA THR A 227 11.86 41.48 1.30
C THR A 227 11.33 40.39 0.37
N GLU A 228 12.21 39.65 -0.34
CA GLU A 228 11.80 38.61 -1.27
C GLU A 228 11.89 37.21 -0.64
N ILE A 229 10.81 36.47 -0.80
CA ILE A 229 10.68 35.06 -0.36
C ILE A 229 10.42 34.19 -1.57
N VAL A 230 11.18 33.12 -1.68
CA VAL A 230 10.92 32.03 -2.62
C VAL A 230 10.14 30.95 -1.90
N ILE A 231 9.09 30.46 -2.52
CA ILE A 231 8.26 29.37 -2.04
C ILE A 231 8.36 28.23 -3.04
N LEU A 232 8.90 27.11 -2.59
CA LEU A 232 8.94 25.86 -3.34
C LEU A 232 7.83 24.94 -2.84
N ILE A 233 7.03 24.39 -3.75
CA ILE A 233 5.91 23.51 -3.41
C ILE A 233 6.11 22.14 -4.06
N LEU A 234 6.23 21.14 -3.24
CA LEU A 234 6.34 19.75 -3.68
C LEU A 234 4.98 19.07 -3.48
N ASP A 235 4.45 18.45 -4.53
CA ASP A 235 3.31 17.55 -4.44
C ASP A 235 3.78 16.24 -3.78
N ILE A 236 3.22 15.93 -2.62
CA ILE A 236 3.53 14.71 -1.85
C ILE A 236 2.30 13.79 -1.75
N THR A 237 1.29 14.00 -2.62
CA THR A 237 0.03 13.26 -2.57
C THR A 237 0.26 11.75 -2.65
N ASP A 238 1.06 11.29 -3.59
CA ASP A 238 1.34 9.86 -3.77
C ASP A 238 2.04 9.25 -2.54
N VAL A 239 2.91 10.01 -1.90
CA VAL A 239 3.63 9.56 -0.68
C VAL A 239 2.66 9.45 0.48
N VAL A 240 1.81 10.47 0.69
CA VAL A 240 0.83 10.49 1.79
C VAL A 240 -0.23 9.40 1.59
N THR A 241 -0.78 9.27 0.37
CA THR A 241 -1.81 8.26 0.07
C THR A 241 -1.25 6.84 0.15
N ALA A 242 -0.02 6.59 -0.31
CA ALA A 242 0.63 5.30 -0.16
C ALA A 242 0.87 4.94 1.31
N HIS A 243 1.28 5.92 2.12
CA HIS A 243 1.48 5.71 3.56
C HIS A 243 0.16 5.43 4.28
N GLN A 244 -0.90 6.18 3.96
CA GLN A 244 -2.24 5.95 4.51
C GLN A 244 -2.78 4.56 4.12
N ALA A 245 -2.63 4.16 2.85
CA ALA A 245 -3.04 2.85 2.38
C ALA A 245 -2.27 1.71 3.07
N LEU A 246 -0.99 1.90 3.38
CA LEU A 246 -0.19 0.94 4.13
C LEU A 246 -0.68 0.83 5.58
N ASP A 247 -0.90 1.96 6.24
CA ASP A 247 -1.44 2.02 7.62
C ASP A 247 -2.82 1.35 7.72
N GLU A 248 -3.69 1.61 6.74
CA GLU A 248 -5.02 0.99 6.68
C GLU A 248 -4.92 -0.54 6.52
N LYS A 249 -4.04 -1.01 5.63
CA LYS A 249 -3.79 -2.43 5.45
C LYS A 249 -3.22 -3.08 6.71
N GLU A 250 -2.28 -2.44 7.38
CA GLU A 250 -1.70 -2.95 8.63
C GLU A 250 -2.77 -3.05 9.72
N LYS A 251 -3.60 -2.00 9.89
CA LYS A 251 -4.72 -2.00 10.83
C LYS A 251 -5.75 -3.08 10.50
N LEU A 252 -6.08 -3.24 9.21
CA LEU A 252 -7.00 -4.29 8.78
C LEU A 252 -6.45 -5.68 9.10
N LEU A 253 -5.21 -5.97 8.74
CA LEU A 253 -4.57 -7.26 9.04
C LEU A 253 -4.53 -7.53 10.55
N ARG A 254 -4.17 -6.54 11.35
CA ARG A 254 -4.18 -6.66 12.81
C ARG A 254 -5.57 -6.95 13.35
N ASN A 255 -6.59 -6.23 12.85
CA ASN A 255 -7.98 -6.48 13.23
C ASN A 255 -8.47 -7.87 12.84
N VAL A 256 -8.13 -8.35 11.65
CA VAL A 256 -8.48 -9.71 11.18
C VAL A 256 -7.85 -10.76 12.10
N ILE A 257 -6.58 -10.62 12.44
CA ILE A 257 -5.88 -11.55 13.34
C ILE A 257 -6.50 -11.51 14.74
N GLN A 258 -6.70 -10.31 15.30
CA GLN A 258 -7.22 -10.17 16.67
C GLN A 258 -8.66 -10.64 16.85
N ASN A 259 -9.51 -10.53 15.81
CA ASN A 259 -10.91 -10.94 15.86
C ASN A 259 -11.17 -12.31 15.21
N ALA A 260 -10.14 -13.03 14.78
CA ALA A 260 -10.29 -14.37 14.23
C ALA A 260 -10.93 -15.32 15.27
N PRO A 261 -11.92 -16.17 14.88
CA PRO A 261 -12.57 -17.10 15.80
C PRO A 261 -11.70 -18.31 16.18
N ILE A 262 -10.44 -18.29 15.80
CA ILE A 262 -9.39 -19.28 16.06
C ILE A 262 -8.24 -18.63 16.81
N GLY A 263 -7.51 -19.41 17.61
CA GLY A 263 -6.27 -18.97 18.22
C GLY A 263 -5.16 -18.81 17.18
N ILE A 264 -4.40 -17.72 17.29
CA ILE A 264 -3.27 -17.44 16.40
C ILE A 264 -2.09 -17.00 17.24
N GLU A 265 -0.98 -17.70 17.08
CA GLU A 265 0.33 -17.36 17.67
C GLU A 265 1.36 -17.18 16.56
N ILE A 266 2.21 -16.19 16.71
CA ILE A 266 3.33 -15.92 15.81
C ILE A 266 4.63 -16.02 16.60
N TYR A 267 5.54 -16.82 16.11
CA TYR A 267 6.87 -17.02 16.68
C TYR A 267 7.93 -16.50 15.72
N ASP A 268 9.02 -15.98 16.26
CA ASP A 268 10.18 -15.59 15.44
C ASP A 268 10.91 -16.80 14.87
N ARG A 269 11.94 -16.55 14.06
CA ARG A 269 12.77 -17.61 13.45
C ARG A 269 13.48 -18.54 14.46
N THR A 270 13.63 -18.08 15.70
CA THR A 270 14.24 -18.86 16.79
C THR A 270 13.22 -19.64 17.61
N GLY A 271 11.94 -19.47 17.28
CA GLY A 271 10.81 -20.14 17.93
C GLY A 271 10.30 -19.45 19.19
N HIS A 272 10.60 -18.17 19.40
CA HIS A 272 10.08 -17.41 20.52
C HIS A 272 8.81 -16.66 20.15
N LEU A 273 7.81 -16.64 21.04
CA LEU A 273 6.52 -16.01 20.83
C LEU A 273 6.66 -14.49 20.68
N VAL A 274 6.23 -13.97 19.55
CA VAL A 274 6.25 -12.55 19.19
C VAL A 274 4.86 -11.92 19.35
N ASP A 275 3.82 -12.61 18.85
CA ASP A 275 2.45 -12.10 18.86
C ASP A 275 1.42 -13.22 19.07
N ILE A 276 0.27 -12.85 19.63
CA ILE A 276 -0.83 -13.75 19.97
C ILE A 276 -2.14 -12.99 19.90
N ASN A 277 -3.20 -13.61 19.38
CA ASN A 277 -4.49 -12.96 19.31
C ASN A 277 -5.35 -13.17 20.57
N ALA A 278 -6.40 -12.36 20.69
CA ALA A 278 -7.30 -12.39 21.84
C ALA A 278 -7.98 -13.77 22.02
N ARG A 279 -8.35 -14.44 20.93
CA ARG A 279 -8.99 -15.76 20.96
C ARG A 279 -8.08 -16.83 21.55
N ASP A 280 -6.81 -16.77 21.26
CA ASP A 280 -5.82 -17.72 21.78
C ASP A 280 -5.60 -17.51 23.29
N LEU A 281 -5.47 -16.26 23.71
CA LEU A 281 -5.40 -15.91 25.14
C LEU A 281 -6.60 -16.45 25.92
N GLU A 282 -7.81 -16.31 25.36
CA GLU A 282 -9.04 -16.82 25.95
C GLU A 282 -9.04 -18.36 25.98
N MET A 283 -8.68 -19.02 24.90
CA MET A 283 -8.64 -20.48 24.76
C MET A 283 -7.74 -21.11 25.80
N PHE A 284 -6.53 -20.56 25.95
CA PHE A 284 -5.53 -21.07 26.88
C PHE A 284 -5.61 -20.47 28.29
N GLY A 285 -6.55 -19.54 28.51
CA GLY A 285 -6.78 -18.93 29.82
C GLY A 285 -5.64 -18.04 30.32
N VAL A 286 -4.94 -17.40 29.39
CA VAL A 286 -3.85 -16.47 29.70
C VAL A 286 -4.43 -15.11 30.03
N THR A 287 -4.11 -14.59 31.21
CA THR A 287 -4.62 -13.30 31.70
C THR A 287 -3.67 -12.14 31.44
N ASP A 288 -2.37 -12.43 31.35
CA ASP A 288 -1.33 -11.45 31.07
C ASP A 288 -0.52 -11.84 29.83
N PRO A 289 -0.74 -11.18 28.69
CA PRO A 289 0.03 -11.41 27.48
C PRO A 289 1.53 -11.09 27.61
N ALA A 290 1.89 -10.22 28.55
CA ALA A 290 3.30 -9.86 28.76
C ALA A 290 4.10 -11.03 29.37
N GLY A 291 3.45 -11.83 30.21
CA GLY A 291 4.08 -12.98 30.86
C GLY A 291 4.40 -14.15 29.95
N ILE A 292 3.79 -14.19 28.74
CA ILE A 292 4.04 -15.28 27.76
C ILE A 292 4.91 -14.85 26.58
N ARG A 293 5.22 -13.57 26.44
CA ARG A 293 6.12 -13.09 25.38
C ARG A 293 7.51 -13.71 25.54
N GLY A 294 8.05 -14.18 24.43
CA GLY A 294 9.36 -14.83 24.41
C GLY A 294 9.36 -16.28 24.86
N LEU A 295 8.20 -16.90 25.14
CA LEU A 295 8.13 -18.36 25.37
C LEU A 295 8.55 -19.10 24.09
N SER A 296 9.34 -20.16 24.27
CA SER A 296 9.81 -20.97 23.16
C SER A 296 8.77 -22.02 22.79
N ILE A 297 8.36 -22.09 21.53
CA ILE A 297 7.50 -23.15 20.99
C ILE A 297 8.08 -24.54 21.26
N PHE A 298 9.42 -24.68 21.32
CA PHE A 298 10.12 -25.94 21.56
C PHE A 298 10.01 -26.41 23.01
N ASP A 299 9.66 -25.52 23.95
CA ASP A 299 9.52 -25.88 25.36
C ASP A 299 8.06 -26.21 25.71
N ASN A 300 7.13 -26.09 24.78
CA ASN A 300 5.73 -26.44 25.04
C ASN A 300 5.62 -27.95 25.38
N PRO A 301 5.13 -28.26 26.60
CA PRO A 301 5.06 -29.65 27.08
C PRO A 301 3.96 -30.48 26.41
N ASN A 302 3.02 -29.85 25.71
CA ASN A 302 1.97 -30.53 24.96
C ASN A 302 2.40 -30.91 23.52
N PHE A 303 3.61 -30.51 23.09
CA PHE A 303 4.18 -30.94 21.82
C PHE A 303 5.04 -32.18 22.00
N SER A 304 4.83 -33.19 21.15
CA SER A 304 5.72 -34.38 21.08
C SER A 304 7.09 -34.00 20.50
N ALA A 305 8.08 -34.84 20.71
CA ALA A 305 9.42 -34.68 20.11
C ALA A 305 9.34 -34.58 18.57
N GLU A 306 8.53 -35.43 17.95
CA GLU A 306 8.31 -35.45 16.50
C GLU A 306 7.78 -34.12 15.96
N ILE A 307 6.81 -33.48 16.66
CA ILE A 307 6.30 -32.17 16.28
C ILE A 307 7.39 -31.11 16.38
N LYS A 308 8.16 -31.12 17.47
CA LYS A 308 9.29 -30.20 17.68
C LYS A 308 10.36 -30.33 16.59
N ASP A 309 10.63 -31.56 16.17
CA ASP A 309 11.61 -31.83 15.11
C ASP A 309 11.08 -31.38 13.74
N CYS A 310 9.81 -31.61 13.42
CA CYS A 310 9.18 -31.06 12.22
C CYS A 310 9.33 -29.52 12.13
N ILE A 311 9.11 -28.82 13.25
CA ILE A 311 9.26 -27.36 13.30
C ILE A 311 10.71 -26.94 13.06
N ARG A 312 11.70 -27.61 13.72
CA ARG A 312 13.13 -27.33 13.55
C ARG A 312 13.61 -27.55 12.11
N GLU A 313 13.06 -28.55 11.43
CA GLU A 313 13.37 -28.85 10.03
C GLU A 313 12.63 -27.93 9.04
N GLY A 314 11.88 -26.94 9.52
CA GLY A 314 11.12 -26.03 8.68
C GLY A 314 9.93 -26.68 7.97
N ARG A 315 9.46 -27.81 8.46
CA ARG A 315 8.28 -28.51 7.93
C ARG A 315 7.04 -28.10 8.69
N GLY A 316 6.03 -27.61 7.96
CA GLY A 316 4.70 -27.39 8.53
C GLY A 316 4.08 -28.73 8.96
N THR A 317 3.28 -28.70 10.01
CA THR A 317 2.58 -29.91 10.51
C THR A 317 1.20 -29.58 11.04
N ASP A 318 0.28 -30.52 10.90
CA ASP A 318 -1.06 -30.46 11.47
C ASP A 318 -1.24 -31.67 12.39
N PHE A 319 -1.78 -31.42 13.58
CA PHE A 319 -2.08 -32.52 14.50
C PHE A 319 -3.28 -32.19 15.37
N THR A 320 -3.97 -33.26 15.84
CA THR A 320 -5.08 -33.15 16.78
C THR A 320 -4.74 -34.00 17.99
N THR A 321 -4.83 -33.42 19.17
CA THR A 321 -4.55 -34.07 20.45
C THR A 321 -5.32 -33.43 21.58
N ARG A 322 -5.21 -33.96 22.78
CA ARG A 322 -5.68 -33.29 23.99
C ARG A 322 -4.60 -32.38 24.55
N TYR A 323 -4.93 -31.10 24.66
CA TYR A 323 -4.08 -30.17 25.37
C TYR A 323 -4.33 -30.22 26.86
N ASP A 324 -3.33 -30.60 27.63
CA ASP A 324 -3.40 -30.81 29.06
C ASP A 324 -2.89 -29.55 29.81
N PHE A 325 -3.79 -28.87 30.47
CA PHE A 325 -3.45 -27.68 31.25
C PHE A 325 -2.60 -27.96 32.50
N SER A 326 -2.62 -29.19 33.02
CA SER A 326 -1.74 -29.55 34.14
C SER A 326 -0.26 -29.51 33.73
N LYS A 327 0.05 -29.92 32.51
CA LYS A 327 1.39 -29.81 31.91
C LYS A 327 1.73 -28.36 31.55
N ALA A 328 0.76 -27.61 31.02
CA ALA A 328 0.95 -26.23 30.58
C ALA A 328 1.35 -25.28 31.71
N ARG A 329 0.93 -25.55 32.96
CA ARG A 329 1.30 -24.73 34.14
C ARG A 329 2.80 -24.65 34.43
N SER A 330 3.58 -25.58 33.92
CA SER A 330 5.05 -25.51 33.99
C SER A 330 5.66 -24.60 32.92
N TYR A 331 4.85 -24.17 31.94
CA TYR A 331 5.28 -23.41 30.78
C TYR A 331 4.77 -21.97 30.79
N TYR A 332 3.52 -21.74 31.23
CA TYR A 332 2.92 -20.42 31.45
C TYR A 332 1.81 -20.46 32.50
N ASP A 333 1.46 -19.29 33.04
CA ASP A 333 0.35 -19.16 33.97
C ASP A 333 -0.99 -19.19 33.25
N THR A 334 -1.86 -20.12 33.64
CA THR A 334 -3.19 -20.29 33.09
C THR A 334 -4.28 -20.43 34.15
N SER A 335 -5.41 -19.78 33.90
CA SER A 335 -6.64 -19.93 34.73
C SER A 335 -7.40 -21.24 34.39
N ARG A 336 -7.06 -21.92 33.30
CA ARG A 336 -7.70 -23.15 32.84
C ARG A 336 -7.19 -24.39 33.61
N SER A 337 -8.03 -25.41 33.65
CA SER A 337 -7.72 -26.74 34.21
C SER A 337 -8.34 -27.83 33.34
N GLY A 338 -7.90 -29.08 33.53
CA GLY A 338 -8.34 -30.20 32.73
C GLY A 338 -7.68 -30.23 31.35
N TYR A 339 -8.45 -30.47 30.33
CA TYR A 339 -7.98 -30.54 28.94
C TYR A 339 -9.00 -29.98 27.94
N ILE A 340 -8.52 -29.64 26.76
CA ILE A 340 -9.33 -29.34 25.58
C ILE A 340 -8.96 -30.31 24.44
N ASP A 341 -9.93 -30.66 23.61
CA ASP A 341 -9.66 -31.36 22.35
C ASP A 341 -9.17 -30.31 21.33
N TRP A 342 -7.89 -30.35 21.02
CA TRP A 342 -7.16 -29.29 20.34
C TRP A 342 -6.61 -29.73 19.00
N THR A 343 -6.82 -28.93 17.98
CA THR A 343 -6.13 -29.04 16.69
C THR A 343 -5.17 -27.90 16.54
N ALA A 344 -3.90 -28.19 16.30
CA ALA A 344 -2.86 -27.23 16.00
C ALA A 344 -2.40 -27.38 14.54
N ARG A 345 -2.24 -26.24 13.86
CA ARG A 345 -1.68 -26.17 12.52
C ARG A 345 -0.48 -25.23 12.53
N ILE A 346 0.68 -25.77 12.19
CA ILE A 346 1.95 -25.02 12.19
C ILE A 346 2.37 -24.81 10.74
N ARG A 347 2.73 -23.56 10.41
CA ARG A 347 3.24 -23.14 9.10
C ARG A 347 4.48 -22.31 9.27
N CYS A 348 5.47 -22.54 8.41
CA CYS A 348 6.67 -21.71 8.34
C CYS A 348 6.42 -20.57 7.34
N LEU A 349 6.76 -19.34 7.73
CA LEU A 349 6.70 -18.16 6.89
C LEU A 349 8.12 -17.85 6.38
N TYR A 350 8.24 -17.57 5.09
CA TYR A 350 9.52 -17.40 4.41
C TYR A 350 9.67 -15.99 3.87
N ASN A 351 10.90 -15.52 3.77
CA ASN A 351 11.24 -14.32 3.00
C ASN A 351 11.43 -14.66 1.50
N ASP A 352 11.71 -13.63 0.70
CA ASP A 352 11.93 -13.77 -0.75
C ASP A 352 13.17 -14.64 -1.10
N THR A 353 14.06 -14.86 -0.16
CA THR A 353 15.25 -15.74 -0.32
C THR A 353 15.00 -17.20 0.08
N GLY A 354 13.78 -17.52 0.57
CA GLY A 354 13.40 -18.85 1.00
C GLY A 354 13.87 -19.22 2.41
N GLU A 355 14.31 -18.25 3.21
CA GLU A 355 14.68 -18.48 4.62
C GLU A 355 13.45 -18.29 5.52
N ILE A 356 13.36 -19.11 6.57
CA ILE A 356 12.29 -19.00 7.57
C ILE A 356 12.45 -17.70 8.35
N THR A 357 11.42 -16.89 8.36
CA THR A 357 11.35 -15.66 9.14
C THR A 357 10.55 -15.84 10.42
N HIS A 358 9.43 -16.56 10.34
CA HIS A 358 8.51 -16.78 11.46
C HIS A 358 7.85 -18.15 11.37
N TYR A 359 7.27 -18.59 12.49
CA TYR A 359 6.32 -19.70 12.53
C TYR A 359 4.94 -19.17 12.89
N LEU A 360 3.94 -19.63 12.17
CA LEU A 360 2.53 -19.37 12.44
C LEU A 360 1.89 -20.62 13.04
N LEU A 361 1.36 -20.52 14.23
CA LEU A 361 0.58 -21.56 14.89
C LEU A 361 -0.89 -21.13 14.94
N ILE A 362 -1.75 -21.98 14.42
CA ILE A 362 -3.20 -21.82 14.45
C ILE A 362 -3.78 -22.86 15.39
N ASN A 363 -4.51 -22.40 16.40
CA ASN A 363 -5.11 -23.21 17.44
C ASN A 363 -6.64 -23.25 17.30
N ILE A 364 -7.21 -24.45 17.31
CA ILE A 364 -8.66 -24.69 17.19
C ILE A 364 -9.11 -25.57 18.34
N ASP A 365 -10.03 -25.05 19.16
CA ASP A 365 -10.69 -25.82 20.20
C ASP A 365 -11.87 -26.58 19.58
N ASN A 366 -11.78 -27.89 19.54
CA ASN A 366 -12.79 -28.78 19.02
C ASN A 366 -13.61 -29.47 20.13
N THR A 367 -13.47 -29.04 21.38
CA THR A 367 -14.07 -29.71 22.54
C THR A 367 -15.58 -29.81 22.42
N GLU A 368 -16.26 -28.72 22.08
CA GLU A 368 -17.70 -28.69 21.89
C GLU A 368 -18.17 -29.55 20.73
N LEU A 369 -17.47 -29.46 19.60
CA LEU A 369 -17.76 -30.30 18.42
C LEU A 369 -17.63 -31.80 18.76
N ARG A 370 -16.56 -32.19 19.45
CA ARG A 370 -16.31 -33.57 19.82
C ARG A 370 -17.33 -34.07 20.84
N GLN A 371 -17.64 -33.27 21.85
CA GLN A 371 -18.69 -33.61 22.82
C GLN A 371 -20.07 -33.79 22.14
N THR A 372 -20.39 -32.98 21.18
CA THR A 372 -21.63 -33.09 20.41
C THR A 372 -21.67 -34.37 19.57
N GLN A 373 -20.54 -34.71 18.92
CA GLN A 373 -20.41 -35.96 18.16
C GLN A 373 -20.51 -37.20 19.07
N ASP A 374 -19.83 -37.18 20.24
CA ASP A 374 -19.89 -38.27 21.20
C ASP A 374 -21.29 -38.45 21.74
N ARG A 375 -22.02 -37.37 22.09
CA ARG A 375 -23.43 -37.40 22.48
C ARG A 375 -24.33 -37.98 21.40
N LEU A 376 -24.13 -37.58 20.15
CA LEU A 376 -24.91 -38.12 19.03
C LEU A 376 -24.66 -39.62 18.85
N THR A 377 -23.41 -40.08 18.94
CA THR A 377 -23.04 -41.49 18.86
C THR A 377 -23.65 -42.29 20.00
N GLU A 378 -23.58 -41.74 21.23
CA GLU A 378 -24.23 -42.37 22.40
C GLU A 378 -25.75 -42.46 22.23
N PHE A 379 -26.39 -41.37 21.76
CA PHE A 379 -27.79 -41.34 21.47
C PHE A 379 -28.22 -42.37 20.41
N GLU A 380 -27.46 -42.47 19.32
CA GLU A 380 -27.70 -43.48 18.27
C GLU A 380 -27.56 -44.90 18.81
N ALA A 381 -26.58 -45.19 19.63
CA ALA A 381 -26.37 -46.48 20.26
C ALA A 381 -27.53 -46.83 21.21
N LEU A 382 -27.92 -45.88 22.07
CA LEU A 382 -29.06 -46.05 22.98
C LEU A 382 -30.34 -46.24 22.23
N PHE A 383 -30.60 -45.47 21.17
CA PHE A 383 -31.79 -45.59 20.35
C PHE A 383 -31.86 -46.95 19.65
N ARG A 384 -30.73 -47.48 19.18
CA ARG A 384 -30.65 -48.83 18.60
C ARG A 384 -31.03 -49.91 19.60
N LEU A 385 -30.46 -49.82 20.82
CA LEU A 385 -30.78 -50.75 21.90
C LEU A 385 -32.27 -50.72 22.26
N ILE A 386 -32.86 -49.54 22.44
CA ILE A 386 -34.30 -49.40 22.74
C ILE A 386 -35.13 -49.97 21.61
N SER A 387 -34.80 -49.70 20.37
CA SER A 387 -35.50 -50.23 19.19
C SER A 387 -35.51 -51.77 19.18
N GLU A 388 -34.37 -52.38 19.42
CA GLU A 388 -34.23 -53.86 19.40
C GLU A 388 -34.98 -54.52 20.57
N TYR A 389 -34.82 -53.97 21.79
CA TYR A 389 -35.47 -54.55 22.98
C TYR A 389 -36.96 -54.31 23.04
N ALA A 390 -37.41 -53.10 22.73
CA ALA A 390 -38.82 -52.75 22.76
C ALA A 390 -39.58 -53.10 21.47
N GLN A 391 -38.90 -53.68 20.47
CA GLN A 391 -39.46 -53.98 19.12
C GLN A 391 -40.15 -52.76 18.49
N VAL A 392 -39.58 -51.59 18.71
CA VAL A 392 -40.06 -50.33 18.14
C VAL A 392 -39.34 -50.06 16.84
N GLY A 393 -40.03 -50.07 15.75
CA GLY A 393 -39.53 -49.71 14.43
C GLY A 393 -39.64 -48.23 14.17
N TYR A 394 -38.67 -47.70 13.42
CA TYR A 394 -38.59 -46.29 13.02
C TYR A 394 -38.53 -46.16 11.50
N THR A 395 -39.17 -45.12 10.98
CA THR A 395 -39.11 -44.74 9.57
C THR A 395 -39.08 -43.23 9.41
N ASN A 396 -38.40 -42.80 8.38
CA ASN A 396 -38.36 -41.42 7.92
C ASN A 396 -38.48 -41.43 6.38
N TYR A 397 -39.49 -40.79 5.83
CA TYR A 397 -39.71 -40.82 4.38
C TYR A 397 -40.46 -39.57 3.90
N ASN A 398 -40.23 -39.20 2.64
CA ASN A 398 -41.07 -38.22 1.97
C ASN A 398 -42.29 -38.86 1.36
N LEU A 399 -43.49 -38.43 1.78
CA LEU A 399 -44.77 -39.02 1.36
C LEU A 399 -45.04 -38.81 -0.13
N CYS A 400 -44.62 -37.70 -0.73
CA CYS A 400 -44.84 -37.40 -2.15
C CYS A 400 -44.13 -38.39 -3.09
N ASN A 401 -42.89 -38.72 -2.83
CA ASN A 401 -42.09 -39.61 -3.70
C ASN A 401 -41.86 -41.00 -3.09
N LYS A 402 -42.31 -41.22 -1.86
CA LYS A 402 -42.20 -42.48 -1.09
C LYS A 402 -40.77 -42.97 -0.88
N LYS A 403 -39.77 -42.04 -0.96
CA LYS A 403 -38.37 -42.35 -0.71
C LYS A 403 -38.02 -42.01 0.73
N GLY A 404 -37.16 -42.82 1.32
CA GLY A 404 -36.72 -42.62 2.69
C GLY A 404 -35.99 -43.82 3.26
N TYR A 405 -36.02 -43.89 4.56
CA TYR A 405 -35.37 -44.94 5.34
C TYR A 405 -36.41 -45.63 6.26
N ALA A 406 -36.35 -46.93 6.32
CA ALA A 406 -37.05 -47.71 7.31
C ALA A 406 -36.08 -48.67 8.02
N GLN A 407 -36.13 -48.70 9.34
CA GLN A 407 -35.36 -49.64 10.13
C GLN A 407 -35.92 -51.06 9.98
N SER A 408 -35.10 -52.09 10.05
CA SER A 408 -35.48 -53.49 9.92
C SER A 408 -36.63 -53.86 10.84
N VAL A 409 -36.67 -53.37 12.09
CA VAL A 409 -37.76 -53.61 13.03
C VAL A 409 -39.07 -53.03 12.50
N TRP A 410 -39.05 -51.83 11.87
CA TRP A 410 -40.24 -51.22 11.28
C TRP A 410 -40.85 -52.09 10.16
N LEU A 411 -39.98 -52.61 9.29
CA LEU A 411 -40.37 -53.52 8.21
C LEU A 411 -40.95 -54.83 8.75
N ARG A 412 -40.23 -55.46 9.69
CA ARG A 412 -40.68 -56.69 10.33
C ARG A 412 -42.07 -56.58 11.03
N ASN A 413 -42.28 -55.42 11.69
CA ASN A 413 -43.57 -55.14 12.31
C ASN A 413 -44.69 -55.08 11.30
N TYR A 414 -44.46 -54.67 10.07
CA TYR A 414 -45.42 -54.75 8.95
C TYR A 414 -45.37 -56.09 8.19
N GLY A 415 -44.65 -57.08 8.70
CA GLY A 415 -44.49 -58.37 8.08
C GLY A 415 -43.62 -58.42 6.84
N GLU A 416 -42.94 -57.34 6.54
CA GLU A 416 -42.06 -57.18 5.37
C GLU A 416 -40.64 -57.65 5.66
N PRO A 417 -39.90 -58.14 4.65
CA PRO A 417 -38.48 -58.51 4.81
C PRO A 417 -37.61 -57.29 5.05
N ASP A 418 -36.48 -57.47 5.76
CA ASP A 418 -35.54 -56.42 6.11
C ASP A 418 -34.93 -55.67 4.88
N THR A 419 -35.07 -56.29 3.70
CA THR A 419 -34.58 -55.75 2.42
C THR A 419 -35.68 -55.05 1.60
N ALA A 420 -36.91 -54.94 2.12
CA ALA A 420 -37.99 -54.32 1.38
C ALA A 420 -37.75 -52.82 1.17
N ASP A 421 -38.02 -52.36 -0.04
CA ASP A 421 -38.02 -50.92 -0.33
C ASP A 421 -39.22 -50.26 0.35
N ILE A 422 -38.97 -49.17 1.07
CA ILE A 422 -40.03 -48.44 1.79
C ILE A 422 -41.13 -47.95 0.84
N GLY A 423 -40.80 -47.57 -0.39
CA GLY A 423 -41.76 -47.15 -1.42
C GLY A 423 -42.68 -48.27 -1.86
N ASP A 424 -42.32 -49.52 -1.61
CA ASP A 424 -43.19 -50.67 -1.86
C ASP A 424 -44.19 -50.97 -0.71
N VAL A 425 -43.86 -50.47 0.49
CA VAL A 425 -44.68 -50.60 1.68
C VAL A 425 -45.67 -49.44 1.83
N ILE A 426 -45.11 -48.18 1.79
CA ILE A 426 -45.92 -46.97 1.98
C ILE A 426 -46.97 -46.80 0.90
N GLY A 427 -48.24 -46.65 1.33
CA GLY A 427 -49.37 -46.48 0.44
C GLY A 427 -49.90 -47.77 -0.15
N LYS A 428 -49.21 -48.93 0.01
CA LYS A 428 -49.72 -50.26 -0.41
C LYS A 428 -50.13 -51.06 0.77
N TYR A 429 -49.37 -51.15 1.84
CA TYR A 429 -49.67 -51.91 3.09
C TYR A 429 -50.30 -53.27 2.86
N ARG A 430 -49.72 -54.08 1.97
CA ARG A 430 -50.30 -55.32 1.44
C ARG A 430 -50.57 -56.32 2.52
N ARG A 431 -49.76 -56.34 3.57
CA ARG A 431 -49.92 -57.30 4.69
C ARG A 431 -50.81 -56.80 5.81
N VAL A 432 -51.32 -55.57 5.72
CA VAL A 432 -52.32 -55.03 6.65
C VAL A 432 -53.63 -55.56 6.29
N HIS A 433 -54.40 -55.99 7.31
CA HIS A 433 -55.77 -56.54 7.15
C HIS A 433 -56.63 -55.58 6.32
N PRO A 434 -57.45 -56.06 5.36
CA PRO A 434 -58.22 -55.21 4.47
C PRO A 434 -59.07 -54.14 5.16
N ASP A 435 -59.74 -54.47 6.26
CA ASP A 435 -60.53 -53.49 7.02
C ASP A 435 -59.73 -52.36 7.60
N ASP A 436 -58.57 -52.66 8.10
CA ASP A 436 -57.67 -51.67 8.78
C ASP A 436 -56.86 -50.88 7.79
N ARG A 437 -56.61 -51.44 6.58
CA ARG A 437 -55.87 -50.77 5.50
C ARG A 437 -56.57 -49.49 5.05
N THR A 438 -57.89 -49.48 5.00
CA THR A 438 -58.71 -48.35 4.58
C THR A 438 -58.43 -47.12 5.50
N GLU A 439 -58.44 -47.33 6.81
CA GLU A 439 -58.17 -46.29 7.78
C GLU A 439 -56.72 -45.74 7.65
N LEU A 440 -55.75 -46.65 7.47
CA LEU A 440 -54.35 -46.25 7.31
C LEU A 440 -54.14 -45.38 6.06
N LEU A 441 -54.71 -45.77 4.94
CA LEU A 441 -54.66 -45.01 3.68
C LEU A 441 -55.44 -43.70 3.80
N HIS A 442 -56.55 -43.66 4.51
CA HIS A 442 -57.23 -42.39 4.77
C HIS A 442 -56.40 -41.41 5.58
N ARG A 443 -55.67 -41.87 6.59
CA ARG A 443 -54.74 -41.02 7.35
C ARG A 443 -53.60 -40.48 6.48
N LEU A 444 -53.02 -41.28 5.59
CA LEU A 444 -52.05 -40.83 4.65
C LEU A 444 -52.60 -39.74 3.72
N ALA A 445 -53.77 -39.84 3.21
CA ALA A 445 -54.42 -38.83 2.39
C ALA A 445 -54.67 -37.53 3.17
N GLN A 446 -54.99 -37.61 4.47
CA GLN A 446 -55.07 -36.41 5.33
C GLN A 446 -53.72 -35.72 5.56
N PHE A 447 -52.58 -36.44 5.61
CA PHE A 447 -51.27 -35.86 5.60
C PHE A 447 -50.94 -35.21 4.25
N GLU A 448 -51.28 -35.86 3.13
CA GLU A 448 -51.08 -35.30 1.78
C GLU A 448 -51.84 -33.99 1.57
N SER A 449 -53.09 -33.91 2.11
CA SER A 449 -53.88 -32.66 2.05
C SER A 449 -53.48 -31.60 3.08
N GLY A 450 -52.61 -31.93 4.05
CA GLY A 450 -52.24 -31.05 5.17
C GLY A 450 -53.31 -30.90 6.26
N GLU A 451 -54.37 -31.73 6.22
CA GLU A 451 -55.44 -31.67 7.21
C GLU A 451 -54.96 -32.05 8.61
N ILE A 452 -54.00 -32.97 8.71
CA ILE A 452 -53.43 -33.43 9.97
C ILE A 452 -51.90 -33.35 9.94
N GLN A 453 -51.29 -33.07 11.10
CA GLN A 453 -49.84 -33.08 11.28
C GLN A 453 -49.34 -34.32 12.07
N SER A 454 -50.23 -35.05 12.72
CA SER A 454 -49.91 -36.28 13.42
C SER A 454 -51.11 -37.24 13.42
N ALA A 455 -50.80 -38.51 13.45
CA ALA A 455 -51.82 -39.56 13.58
C ALA A 455 -51.27 -40.73 14.36
N SER A 456 -52.22 -41.46 15.02
CA SER A 456 -51.96 -42.76 15.63
C SER A 456 -52.95 -43.76 15.09
N VAL A 457 -52.46 -44.85 14.51
CA VAL A 457 -53.32 -45.91 13.91
C VAL A 457 -52.90 -47.24 14.51
N SER A 458 -53.89 -48.10 14.79
CA SER A 458 -53.64 -49.50 15.16
C SER A 458 -54.17 -50.38 14.06
N CYS A 459 -53.41 -51.34 13.57
CA CYS A 459 -53.84 -52.24 12.50
C CYS A 459 -53.35 -53.66 12.73
N ARG A 460 -54.13 -54.62 12.17
CA ARG A 460 -53.73 -56.02 12.11
C ARG A 460 -52.79 -56.26 10.93
N VAL A 461 -51.68 -56.93 11.16
CA VAL A 461 -50.75 -57.38 10.13
C VAL A 461 -50.81 -58.90 9.99
N LEU A 462 -50.96 -59.35 8.76
CA LEU A 462 -51.03 -60.74 8.38
C LEU A 462 -49.68 -61.23 7.94
N HIS A 463 -49.11 -62.22 8.66
CA HIS A 463 -47.85 -62.80 8.34
C HIS A 463 -47.96 -64.03 7.45
N ASP A 464 -46.94 -64.38 6.69
CA ASP A 464 -46.94 -65.56 5.77
C ASP A 464 -47.07 -66.87 6.49
N ASP A 465 -46.78 -66.95 7.78
CA ASP A 465 -46.93 -68.11 8.64
C ASP A 465 -48.36 -68.26 9.24
N GLY A 466 -49.25 -67.36 8.83
CA GLY A 466 -50.62 -67.37 9.31
C GLY A 466 -50.85 -66.62 10.63
N ARG A 467 -49.84 -66.10 11.25
CA ARG A 467 -49.96 -65.27 12.48
C ARG A 467 -50.56 -63.91 12.12
N THR A 468 -51.33 -63.37 13.06
CA THR A 468 -51.80 -61.98 13.00
C THR A 468 -51.25 -61.24 14.19
N THR A 469 -50.59 -60.12 13.94
CA THR A 469 -50.08 -59.22 14.97
C THR A 469 -50.87 -57.92 14.94
N TRP A 470 -50.97 -57.24 16.09
CA TRP A 470 -51.48 -55.89 16.18
C TRP A 470 -50.34 -54.91 16.26
N ILE A 471 -50.27 -54.06 15.26
CA ILE A 471 -49.20 -52.98 15.21
C ILE A 471 -49.86 -51.64 15.48
N LYS A 472 -49.25 -50.86 16.38
CA LYS A 472 -49.58 -49.46 16.59
C LYS A 472 -48.51 -48.59 15.94
N SER A 473 -48.97 -47.65 15.10
CA SER A 473 -48.10 -46.73 14.39
C SER A 473 -48.43 -45.29 14.79
N HIS A 474 -47.41 -44.51 15.08
CA HIS A 474 -47.52 -43.09 15.26
C HIS A 474 -46.75 -42.40 14.12
N LEU A 475 -47.42 -41.49 13.44
CA LEU A 475 -46.92 -40.75 12.30
C LEU A 475 -46.96 -39.25 12.61
N ILE A 476 -45.90 -38.52 12.25
CA ILE A 476 -45.80 -37.08 12.41
C ILE A 476 -45.22 -36.49 11.11
N CYS A 477 -45.91 -35.49 10.57
CA CYS A 477 -45.39 -34.68 9.49
C CYS A 477 -44.40 -33.64 10.08
N ARG A 478 -43.13 -33.75 9.72
CA ARG A 478 -42.05 -32.89 10.21
C ARG A 478 -41.85 -31.62 9.35
N ASP A 479 -42.09 -31.79 8.03
CA ASP A 479 -41.98 -30.67 7.09
C ASP A 479 -43.05 -30.80 6.01
N TYR A 480 -43.88 -29.76 5.83
CA TYR A 480 -45.01 -29.76 4.90
C TYR A 480 -44.87 -28.63 3.88
N ARG A 481 -44.36 -28.96 2.71
CA ARG A 481 -44.21 -28.06 1.56
C ARG A 481 -44.62 -28.78 0.27
N PRO A 482 -45.93 -29.01 0.08
CA PRO A 482 -46.41 -29.83 -1.03
C PRO A 482 -46.11 -29.25 -2.41
N GLN A 483 -46.00 -27.92 -2.54
CA GLN A 483 -45.63 -27.27 -3.78
C GLN A 483 -44.20 -27.59 -4.22
N GLU A 484 -43.31 -27.91 -3.26
CA GLU A 484 -41.92 -28.33 -3.50
C GLU A 484 -41.78 -29.85 -3.51
N GLN A 485 -42.91 -30.60 -3.50
CA GLN A 485 -42.93 -32.05 -3.36
C GLN A 485 -42.24 -32.56 -2.08
N VAL A 486 -42.36 -31.81 -1.00
CA VAL A 486 -41.79 -32.16 0.32
C VAL A 486 -42.91 -32.32 1.32
N ILE A 487 -43.16 -33.56 1.75
CA ILE A 487 -44.01 -33.92 2.89
C ILE A 487 -43.22 -34.96 3.68
N ASP A 488 -42.33 -34.46 4.60
CA ASP A 488 -41.44 -35.32 5.35
C ASP A 488 -42.14 -35.94 6.56
N MET A 489 -42.24 -37.24 6.54
CA MET A 489 -42.89 -38.03 7.56
C MET A 489 -41.89 -38.72 8.47
N LEU A 490 -42.13 -38.64 9.75
CA LEU A 490 -41.50 -39.45 10.78
C LEU A 490 -42.52 -40.44 11.31
N GLY A 491 -42.18 -41.71 11.35
CA GLY A 491 -43.05 -42.74 11.85
C GLY A 491 -42.35 -43.70 12.82
N ILE A 492 -43.05 -44.10 13.85
CA ILE A 492 -42.68 -45.25 14.68
C ILE A 492 -43.80 -46.27 14.68
N ASN A 493 -43.46 -47.54 14.73
CA ASN A 493 -44.40 -48.63 14.93
C ASN A 493 -43.90 -49.64 15.97
N TYR A 494 -44.80 -50.29 16.64
CA TYR A 494 -44.51 -51.34 17.61
C TYR A 494 -45.63 -52.34 17.73
N ASP A 495 -45.29 -53.56 18.16
CA ASP A 495 -46.21 -54.62 18.36
C ASP A 495 -47.04 -54.45 19.68
N ILE A 496 -48.35 -54.44 19.60
CA ILE A 496 -49.25 -54.34 20.72
C ILE A 496 -50.12 -55.60 20.87
N THR A 497 -49.76 -56.75 20.27
CA THR A 497 -50.51 -57.95 20.26
C THR A 497 -50.82 -58.46 21.66
N ALA A 498 -49.83 -58.44 22.56
CA ALA A 498 -50.01 -58.82 23.95
C ALA A 498 -50.98 -57.90 24.76
N LEU A 499 -51.18 -56.66 24.30
CA LEU A 499 -52.12 -55.68 24.92
C LEU A 499 -53.55 -55.84 24.37
N LYS A 500 -53.72 -56.57 23.27
CA LYS A 500 -54.98 -56.76 22.58
C LYS A 500 -55.63 -58.20 22.80
N GLN A 501 -54.83 -59.09 23.39
CA GLN A 501 -55.28 -60.38 23.89
C GLN A 501 -55.86 -60.22 25.29
#